data_343d938145185e043c0f006d469c2b2e
#
_entry.id   343d938145185e043c0f006d469c2b2e
#
_cell.length_a   1.000
_cell.length_b   1.000
_cell.length_c   1.000
_cell.angle_alpha   90.00
_cell.angle_beta   90.00
_cell.angle_gamma   90.00
#
_symmetry.space_group_name_H-M   'P 1'
#
loop_
_entity.id
_entity.type
_entity.pdbx_description
1 polymer ?
#
loop_
_entity_poly.entity_id
_entity_poly.type
_entity_poly.pdbx_seq_one_letter_code
_entity_poly.pdbx_strand_id
1 'polypeptide(L)'
;MNLLWDLYWPVLTVAIVLGVNVGSIAFRKRGPSQFKKINWPLRRKLVFAAGLVLVLAFGAAWHGPIGKGDRFIAETERFSRRVLVDFEMAPVTAVVESNPIKRQLILSGLADNFQRSELVRILNDVPGVAGVRWTDQRPGFALPLLLEVELAALLSFGVGLVLAYLLELRRRSNAQWRW
;
A
#
# COMPACT_ATOMS: atom_id res chain seq x y z
N MET A 1 8.94 -14.83 -6.18
CA MET A 1 8.07 -14.16 -5.17
C MET A 1 7.51 -12.91 -5.81
N ASN A 2 6.25 -12.58 -5.53
CA ASN A 2 5.63 -11.42 -6.17
C ASN A 2 6.08 -10.14 -5.44
N LEU A 3 6.86 -9.29 -6.09
CA LEU A 3 7.44 -8.05 -5.54
C LEU A 3 6.41 -7.16 -4.83
N LEU A 4 5.21 -7.05 -5.41
CA LEU A 4 4.12 -6.28 -4.85
C LEU A 4 3.57 -6.91 -3.56
N TRP A 5 3.57 -8.24 -3.47
CA TRP A 5 3.09 -8.94 -2.30
C TRP A 5 3.91 -8.57 -1.05
N ASP A 6 5.23 -8.60 -1.15
CA ASP A 6 6.12 -8.26 -0.03
C ASP A 6 6.00 -6.79 0.41
N LEU A 7 5.59 -5.92 -0.51
CA LEU A 7 5.40 -4.50 -0.22
C LEU A 7 4.06 -4.22 0.48
N TYR A 8 2.96 -4.79 -0.03
CA TYR A 8 1.61 -4.44 0.43
C TYR A 8 1.12 -5.28 1.61
N TRP A 9 1.33 -6.58 1.58
CA TRP A 9 0.74 -7.51 2.53
C TRP A 9 1.00 -7.18 4.02
N PRO A 10 2.22 -6.83 4.47
CA PRO A 10 2.44 -6.51 5.87
C PRO A 10 1.68 -5.26 6.31
N VAL A 11 1.64 -4.25 5.42
CA VAL A 11 0.93 -2.99 5.70
C VAL A 11 -0.59 -3.23 5.80
N LEU A 12 -1.16 -4.00 4.85
CA LEU A 12 -2.58 -4.36 4.87
C LEU A 12 -2.96 -5.12 6.14
N THR A 13 -2.15 -6.11 6.52
CA THR A 13 -2.40 -6.92 7.72
C THR A 13 -2.36 -6.09 9.00
N VAL A 14 -1.31 -5.28 9.17
CA VAL A 14 -1.17 -4.41 10.33
C VAL A 14 -2.33 -3.40 10.39
N ALA A 15 -2.72 -2.83 9.25
CA ALA A 15 -3.83 -1.89 9.16
C ALA A 15 -5.17 -2.52 9.58
N ILE A 16 -5.48 -3.75 9.11
CA ILE A 16 -6.68 -4.49 9.54
C ILE A 16 -6.66 -4.73 11.04
N VAL A 17 -5.55 -5.24 11.58
CA VAL A 17 -5.41 -5.53 13.02
C VAL A 17 -5.58 -4.26 13.85
N LEU A 18 -4.96 -3.16 13.46
CA LEU A 18 -5.14 -1.86 14.12
C LEU A 18 -6.59 -1.38 14.02
N GLY A 19 -7.24 -1.53 12.87
CA GLY A 19 -8.64 -1.19 12.67
C GLY A 19 -9.57 -1.97 13.60
N VAL A 20 -9.36 -3.29 13.73
CA VAL A 20 -10.11 -4.14 14.66
C VAL A 20 -9.91 -3.70 16.12
N ASN A 21 -8.67 -3.42 16.54
CA ASN A 21 -8.38 -2.98 17.90
C ASN A 21 -9.01 -1.62 18.21
N VAL A 22 -8.82 -0.64 17.33
CA VAL A 22 -9.41 0.71 17.45
C VAL A 22 -10.94 0.62 17.50
N GLY A 23 -11.54 -0.14 16.59
CA GLY A 23 -12.99 -0.35 16.56
C GLY A 23 -13.51 -1.03 17.82
N SER A 24 -12.81 -2.04 18.32
CA SER A 24 -13.18 -2.75 19.54
C SER A 24 -13.19 -1.81 20.77
N ILE A 25 -12.25 -0.86 20.84
CA ILE A 25 -12.20 0.14 21.90
C ILE A 25 -13.31 1.19 21.71
N ALA A 26 -13.49 1.66 20.46
CA ALA A 26 -14.39 2.76 20.15
C ALA A 26 -15.87 2.39 20.18
N PHE A 27 -16.23 1.16 19.77
CA PHE A 27 -17.63 0.70 19.66
C PHE A 27 -18.14 0.01 20.94
N ARG A 28 -17.24 -0.37 21.84
CA ARG A 28 -17.62 -1.02 23.09
C ARG A 28 -18.43 -0.06 23.98
N LYS A 29 -19.71 -0.36 24.21
CA LYS A 29 -20.51 0.33 25.24
C LYS A 29 -19.99 -0.07 26.60
N ARG A 30 -19.53 0.88 27.40
CA ARG A 30 -19.31 0.69 28.84
C ARG A 30 -20.57 1.13 29.58
N GLY A 31 -20.98 0.34 30.55
CA GLY A 31 -22.03 0.74 31.48
C GLY A 31 -21.68 2.06 32.22
N PRO A 32 -22.66 2.74 32.78
CA PRO A 32 -22.42 3.98 33.53
C PRO A 32 -21.45 3.71 34.70
N SER A 33 -20.24 4.28 34.60
CA SER A 33 -19.32 4.25 35.74
C SER A 33 -19.69 5.39 36.67
N GLN A 34 -20.04 5.07 37.91
CA GLN A 34 -20.39 6.07 38.95
C GLN A 34 -19.23 7.01 39.33
N PHE A 35 -17.98 6.66 38.94
CA PHE A 35 -16.79 7.31 39.50
C PHE A 35 -15.98 8.20 38.56
N LYS A 36 -16.29 8.32 37.27
CA LYS A 36 -15.51 9.18 36.38
C LYS A 36 -16.32 9.67 35.18
N LYS A 37 -16.60 10.97 35.13
CA LYS A 37 -17.09 11.64 33.91
C LYS A 37 -15.99 11.64 32.84
N ILE A 38 -15.84 10.57 32.09
CA ILE A 38 -14.95 10.54 30.95
C ILE A 38 -15.71 11.12 29.77
N ASN A 39 -15.10 12.11 29.11
CA ASN A 39 -15.64 12.73 27.91
C ASN A 39 -15.56 11.73 26.74
N TRP A 40 -16.55 10.83 26.66
CA TRP A 40 -16.63 9.70 25.75
C TRP A 40 -16.45 10.08 24.26
N PRO A 41 -17.09 11.18 23.77
CA PRO A 41 -16.91 11.57 22.38
C PRO A 41 -15.46 12.00 22.05
N LEU A 42 -14.79 12.68 22.97
CA LEU A 42 -13.39 13.08 22.79
C LEU A 42 -12.47 11.87 22.80
N ARG A 43 -12.64 10.93 23.73
CA ARG A 43 -11.84 9.71 23.79
C ARG A 43 -11.98 8.87 22.53
N ARG A 44 -13.19 8.73 21.98
CA ARG A 44 -13.40 8.00 20.72
C ARG A 44 -12.66 8.66 19.57
N LYS A 45 -12.75 9.99 19.43
CA LYS A 45 -12.01 10.73 18.40
C LYS A 45 -10.50 10.54 18.54
N LEU A 46 -9.97 10.60 19.75
CA LEU A 46 -8.53 10.39 20.00
C LEU A 46 -8.08 8.97 19.65
N VAL A 47 -8.88 7.94 19.97
CA VAL A 47 -8.55 6.55 19.62
C VAL A 47 -8.53 6.35 18.10
N PHE A 48 -9.52 6.91 17.38
CA PHE A 48 -9.52 6.86 15.92
C PHE A 48 -8.34 7.62 15.32
N ALA A 49 -8.06 8.83 15.80
CA ALA A 49 -6.93 9.63 15.32
C ALA A 49 -5.59 8.93 15.57
N ALA A 50 -5.40 8.38 16.78
CA ALA A 50 -4.18 7.63 17.10
C ALA A 50 -4.04 6.38 16.21
N GLY A 51 -5.12 5.63 15.99
CA GLY A 51 -5.09 4.47 15.09
C GLY A 51 -4.74 4.84 13.66
N LEU A 52 -5.32 5.91 13.15
CA LEU A 52 -5.02 6.45 11.82
C LEU A 52 -3.55 6.85 11.69
N VAL A 53 -3.04 7.63 12.65
CA VAL A 53 -1.63 8.05 12.66
C VAL A 53 -0.69 6.84 12.71
N LEU A 54 -1.01 5.81 13.51
CA LEU A 54 -0.19 4.60 13.58
C LEU A 54 -0.16 3.82 12.26
N VAL A 55 -1.29 3.72 11.56
CA VAL A 55 -1.36 3.06 10.25
C VAL A 55 -0.50 3.80 9.23
N LEU A 56 -0.66 5.12 9.11
CA LEU A 56 0.12 5.94 8.19
C LEU A 56 1.61 5.93 8.55
N ALA A 57 1.96 6.04 9.83
CA ALA A 57 3.35 5.97 10.26
C ALA A 57 3.99 4.61 9.95
N PHE A 58 3.24 3.52 10.08
CA PHE A 58 3.74 2.18 9.73
C PHE A 58 3.93 2.04 8.21
N GLY A 59 3.00 2.50 7.38
CA GLY A 59 3.11 2.48 5.93
C GLY A 59 4.32 3.28 5.45
N ALA A 60 4.49 4.51 5.95
CA ALA A 60 5.63 5.36 5.64
C ALA A 60 6.96 4.73 6.09
N ALA A 61 7.02 4.14 7.29
CA ALA A 61 8.21 3.47 7.80
C ALA A 61 8.56 2.23 6.98
N TRP A 62 7.56 1.44 6.58
CA TRP A 62 7.75 0.25 5.77
C TRP A 62 8.27 0.57 4.38
N HIS A 63 7.74 1.61 3.75
CA HIS A 63 8.17 2.07 2.43
C HIS A 63 9.57 2.69 2.46
N GLY A 64 9.85 3.57 3.43
CA GLY A 64 11.07 4.37 3.52
C GLY A 64 12.17 3.74 4.38
N PRO A 65 12.22 3.99 5.71
CA PRO A 65 13.36 3.61 6.56
C PRO A 65 13.68 2.11 6.60
N ILE A 66 12.67 1.24 6.40
CA ILE A 66 12.88 -0.22 6.32
C ILE A 66 13.38 -0.64 4.93
N GLY A 67 13.41 0.29 3.96
CA GLY A 67 14.04 0.09 2.65
C GLY A 67 13.27 -0.83 1.71
N LYS A 68 11.94 -0.99 1.89
CA LYS A 68 11.15 -1.83 0.98
C LYS A 68 10.89 -1.15 -0.36
N GLY A 69 10.80 0.19 -0.37
CA GLY A 69 10.74 0.98 -1.60
C GLY A 69 12.01 0.84 -2.43
N ASP A 70 13.19 0.97 -1.81
CA ASP A 70 14.48 0.82 -2.49
C ASP A 70 14.68 -0.61 -3.02
N ARG A 71 14.25 -1.61 -2.24
CA ARG A 71 14.28 -3.01 -2.69
C ARG A 71 13.38 -3.24 -3.89
N PHE A 72 12.20 -2.61 -3.92
CA PHE A 72 11.30 -2.65 -5.06
C PHE A 72 11.99 -2.10 -6.33
N ILE A 73 12.66 -0.94 -6.24
CA ILE A 73 13.42 -0.35 -7.35
C ILE A 73 14.47 -1.35 -7.85
N ALA A 74 15.36 -1.79 -6.95
CA ALA A 74 16.48 -2.66 -7.30
C ALA A 74 16.05 -3.98 -7.96
N GLU A 75 14.98 -4.60 -7.45
CA GLU A 75 14.49 -5.87 -8.00
C GLU A 75 13.76 -5.67 -9.33
N THR A 76 12.97 -4.60 -9.49
CA THR A 76 12.29 -4.27 -10.75
C THR A 76 13.30 -3.96 -11.85
N GLU A 77 14.32 -3.15 -11.57
CA GLU A 77 15.38 -2.84 -12.53
C GLU A 77 16.22 -4.06 -12.90
N ARG A 78 16.53 -4.91 -11.92
CA ARG A 78 17.24 -6.17 -12.16
C ARG A 78 16.43 -7.12 -13.04
N PHE A 79 15.13 -7.19 -12.85
CA PHE A 79 14.24 -8.01 -13.67
C PHE A 79 14.13 -7.46 -15.09
N SER A 80 13.91 -6.16 -15.22
CA SER A 80 13.86 -5.48 -16.51
C SER A 80 15.17 -5.63 -17.30
N ARG A 81 16.32 -5.55 -16.63
CA ARG A 81 17.63 -5.78 -17.26
C ARG A 81 17.76 -7.19 -17.81
N ARG A 82 17.30 -8.22 -17.10
CA ARG A 82 17.31 -9.59 -17.63
C ARG A 82 16.47 -9.72 -18.89
N VAL A 83 15.26 -9.15 -18.87
CA VAL A 83 14.39 -9.13 -20.05
C VAL A 83 15.08 -8.45 -21.22
N LEU A 84 15.73 -7.30 -21.02
CA LEU A 84 16.46 -6.59 -22.07
C LEU A 84 17.62 -7.43 -22.64
N VAL A 85 18.35 -8.17 -21.79
CA VAL A 85 19.42 -9.06 -22.22
C VAL A 85 18.88 -10.26 -23.01
N ASP A 86 17.79 -10.85 -22.55
CA ASP A 86 17.15 -12.00 -23.22
C ASP A 86 16.62 -11.65 -24.62
N PHE A 87 16.27 -10.38 -24.84
CA PHE A 87 15.85 -9.86 -26.14
C PHE A 87 16.99 -9.18 -26.94
N GLU A 88 18.25 -9.37 -26.53
CA GLU A 88 19.45 -8.82 -27.19
C GLU A 88 19.45 -7.28 -27.26
N MET A 89 18.71 -6.60 -26.37
CA MET A 89 18.58 -5.15 -26.31
C MET A 89 19.52 -4.52 -25.28
N ALA A 90 20.76 -5.00 -25.22
CA ALA A 90 21.81 -4.51 -24.31
C ALA A 90 22.06 -2.98 -24.35
N PRO A 91 21.90 -2.28 -25.49
CA PRO A 91 22.06 -0.81 -25.56
C PRO A 91 20.94 -0.02 -24.85
N VAL A 92 19.82 -0.68 -24.52
CA VAL A 92 18.69 -0.04 -23.83
C VAL A 92 18.82 -0.23 -22.35
N THR A 93 18.56 0.82 -21.60
CA THR A 93 18.49 0.80 -20.12
C THR A 93 17.07 1.06 -19.65
N ALA A 94 16.66 0.39 -18.61
CA ALA A 94 15.37 0.57 -17.96
C ALA A 94 15.59 0.96 -16.48
N VAL A 95 15.08 2.11 -16.09
CA VAL A 95 15.23 2.67 -14.73
C VAL A 95 13.85 2.97 -14.15
N VAL A 96 13.62 2.65 -12.87
CA VAL A 96 12.40 3.00 -12.19
C VAL A 96 12.38 4.49 -11.83
N GLU A 97 11.25 5.16 -12.05
CA GLU A 97 11.08 6.55 -11.62
C GLU A 97 11.14 6.65 -10.09
N SER A 98 12.21 7.25 -9.56
CA SER A 98 12.56 7.21 -8.13
C SER A 98 12.20 8.47 -7.33
N ASN A 99 11.90 9.61 -7.98
CA ASN A 99 11.58 10.87 -7.30
C ASN A 99 10.25 11.48 -7.77
N PRO A 100 9.13 11.19 -7.09
CA PRO A 100 8.91 10.12 -6.10
C PRO A 100 8.93 8.73 -6.75
N ILE A 101 9.16 7.67 -5.95
CA ILE A 101 9.13 6.29 -6.45
C ILE A 101 7.75 6.02 -7.04
N LYS A 102 7.73 5.60 -8.31
CA LYS A 102 6.51 5.22 -9.03
C LYS A 102 6.70 3.84 -9.66
N ARG A 103 5.62 3.15 -9.92
CA ARG A 103 5.61 1.87 -10.62
C ARG A 103 5.76 2.06 -12.14
N GLN A 104 6.61 3.01 -12.54
CA GLN A 104 6.85 3.38 -13.93
C GLN A 104 8.31 3.16 -14.31
N LEU A 105 8.55 2.42 -15.41
CA LEU A 105 9.86 2.25 -16.01
C LEU A 105 10.11 3.32 -17.06
N ILE A 106 11.29 3.91 -17.00
CA ILE A 106 11.78 4.87 -18.00
C ILE A 106 12.85 4.17 -18.82
N LEU A 107 12.62 4.08 -20.12
CA LEU A 107 13.56 3.49 -21.08
C LEU A 107 14.41 4.58 -21.71
N SER A 108 15.70 4.28 -21.88
CA SER A 108 16.65 5.12 -22.60
C SER A 108 17.64 4.25 -23.39
N GLY A 109 18.11 4.77 -24.52
CA GLY A 109 19.04 4.05 -25.40
C GLY A 109 18.62 4.11 -26.86
N LEU A 110 19.39 3.42 -27.69
CA LEU A 110 19.16 3.35 -29.13
C LEU A 110 18.24 2.18 -29.46
N ALA A 111 17.09 2.48 -30.04
CA ALA A 111 16.14 1.50 -30.55
C ALA A 111 15.32 2.13 -31.68
N ASP A 112 14.97 1.35 -32.70
CA ASP A 112 14.06 1.79 -33.75
C ASP A 112 12.61 1.83 -33.28
N ASN A 113 11.70 2.38 -34.07
CA ASN A 113 10.31 2.57 -33.67
C ASN A 113 9.57 1.25 -33.36
N PHE A 114 9.91 0.18 -34.07
CA PHE A 114 9.33 -1.13 -33.86
C PHE A 114 9.83 -1.72 -32.52
N GLN A 115 11.14 -1.71 -32.32
CA GLN A 115 11.77 -2.15 -31.08
C GLN A 115 11.24 -1.39 -29.86
N ARG A 116 11.08 -0.06 -29.99
CA ARG A 116 10.51 0.78 -28.93
C ARG A 116 9.13 0.36 -28.54
N SER A 117 8.25 0.07 -29.49
CA SER A 117 6.88 -0.37 -29.21
C SER A 117 6.83 -1.75 -28.57
N GLU A 118 7.66 -2.69 -29.06
CA GLU A 118 7.73 -4.04 -28.52
C GLU A 118 8.32 -4.07 -27.10
N LEU A 119 9.38 -3.29 -26.84
CA LEU A 119 9.96 -3.19 -25.49
C LEU A 119 8.95 -2.62 -24.48
N VAL A 120 8.17 -1.62 -24.85
CA VAL A 120 7.10 -1.12 -23.99
C VAL A 120 6.08 -2.23 -23.69
N ARG A 121 5.67 -3.00 -24.70
CA ARG A 121 4.73 -4.10 -24.54
C ARG A 121 5.29 -5.18 -23.60
N ILE A 122 6.51 -5.64 -23.84
CA ILE A 122 7.15 -6.72 -23.08
C ILE A 122 7.42 -6.28 -21.63
N LEU A 123 7.94 -5.08 -21.43
CA LEU A 123 8.29 -4.59 -20.09
C LEU A 123 7.08 -4.17 -19.26
N ASN A 124 5.91 -3.93 -19.86
CA ASN A 124 4.66 -3.77 -19.11
C ASN A 124 4.23 -5.06 -18.39
N ASP A 125 4.68 -6.22 -18.87
CA ASP A 125 4.40 -7.52 -18.24
C ASP A 125 5.35 -7.81 -17.06
N VAL A 126 6.35 -6.96 -16.81
CA VAL A 126 7.26 -7.11 -15.66
C VAL A 126 6.49 -6.95 -14.35
N PRO A 127 6.59 -7.91 -13.43
CA PRO A 127 5.89 -7.84 -12.16
C PRO A 127 6.20 -6.57 -11.38
N GLY A 128 5.17 -5.84 -11.01
CA GLY A 128 5.29 -4.59 -10.25
C GLY A 128 5.27 -3.33 -11.09
N VAL A 129 5.47 -3.40 -12.39
CA VAL A 129 5.37 -2.28 -13.32
C VAL A 129 3.90 -1.97 -13.60
N ALA A 130 3.54 -0.68 -13.57
CA ALA A 130 2.22 -0.18 -13.95
C ALA A 130 2.24 0.58 -15.27
N GLY A 131 3.42 0.93 -15.76
CA GLY A 131 3.60 1.57 -17.06
C GLY A 131 5.05 1.70 -17.46
N VAL A 132 5.27 1.73 -18.76
CA VAL A 132 6.60 1.88 -19.38
C VAL A 132 6.55 3.04 -20.35
N ARG A 133 7.57 3.89 -20.34
CA ARG A 133 7.69 5.01 -21.28
C ARG A 133 9.15 5.22 -21.69
N TRP A 134 9.35 5.85 -22.82
CA TRP A 134 10.66 6.34 -23.21
C TRP A 134 10.94 7.72 -22.63
N THR A 135 12.21 8.05 -22.44
CA THR A 135 12.65 9.34 -21.85
C THR A 135 12.14 10.55 -22.63
N ASP A 136 11.96 10.43 -23.95
CA ASP A 136 11.44 11.48 -24.84
C ASP A 136 9.91 11.62 -24.80
N GLN A 137 9.20 10.69 -24.15
CA GLN A 137 7.75 10.74 -24.01
C GLN A 137 7.34 11.52 -22.76
N ARG A 138 6.21 12.22 -22.84
CA ARG A 138 5.64 12.93 -21.70
C ARG A 138 5.31 11.97 -20.56
N PRO A 139 5.59 12.34 -19.30
CA PRO A 139 5.19 11.51 -18.17
C PRO A 139 3.66 11.34 -18.13
N GLY A 140 3.21 10.11 -18.11
CA GLY A 140 1.82 9.77 -17.85
C GLY A 140 1.46 9.98 -16.36
N PHE A 141 0.16 9.97 -16.07
CA PHE A 141 -0.30 9.98 -14.68
C PHE A 141 0.06 8.64 -14.02
N ALA A 142 0.89 8.69 -13.00
CA ALA A 142 1.21 7.54 -12.17
C ALA A 142 1.25 7.98 -10.71
N LEU A 143 0.54 7.27 -9.85
CA LEU A 143 0.56 7.53 -8.42
C LEU A 143 1.94 7.17 -7.85
N PRO A 144 2.46 7.97 -6.92
CA PRO A 144 3.60 7.57 -6.11
C PRO A 144 3.32 6.28 -5.35
N LEU A 145 4.28 5.37 -5.33
CA LEU A 145 4.15 4.07 -4.67
C LEU A 145 3.76 4.18 -3.18
N LEU A 146 4.30 5.19 -2.49
CA LEU A 146 3.93 5.49 -1.11
C LEU A 146 2.43 5.80 -0.99
N LEU A 147 1.87 6.62 -1.88
CA LEU A 147 0.44 6.94 -1.84
C LEU A 147 -0.43 5.72 -2.15
N GLU A 148 -0.01 4.84 -3.06
CA GLU A 148 -0.72 3.58 -3.32
C GLU A 148 -0.78 2.72 -2.05
N VAL A 149 0.36 2.56 -1.36
CA VAL A 149 0.46 1.78 -0.12
C VAL A 149 -0.39 2.40 1.00
N GLU A 150 -0.36 3.73 1.15
CA GLU A 150 -1.13 4.44 2.18
C GLU A 150 -2.64 4.36 1.92
N LEU A 151 -3.08 4.51 0.67
CA LEU A 151 -4.49 4.34 0.32
C LEU A 151 -4.96 2.90 0.60
N ALA A 152 -4.16 1.90 0.25
CA ALA A 152 -4.45 0.52 0.55
C ALA A 152 -4.51 0.25 2.07
N ALA A 153 -3.61 0.87 2.84
CA ALA A 153 -3.60 0.81 4.30
C ALA A 153 -4.86 1.42 4.93
N LEU A 154 -5.29 2.59 4.44
CA LEU A 154 -6.51 3.25 4.89
C LEU A 154 -7.77 2.41 4.62
N LEU A 155 -7.87 1.82 3.42
CA LEU A 155 -8.96 0.91 3.07
C LEU A 155 -8.97 -0.31 3.99
N SER A 156 -7.82 -0.91 4.23
CA SER A 156 -7.66 -2.07 5.12
C SER A 156 -7.99 -1.74 6.57
N PHE A 157 -7.60 -0.57 7.05
CA PHE A 157 -7.99 -0.06 8.36
C PHE A 157 -9.52 0.08 8.46
N GLY A 158 -10.16 0.62 7.42
CA GLY A 158 -11.62 0.69 7.31
C GLY A 158 -12.29 -0.69 7.39
N VAL A 159 -11.75 -1.68 6.69
CA VAL A 159 -12.21 -3.08 6.78
C VAL A 159 -12.10 -3.60 8.23
N GLY A 160 -10.98 -3.33 8.92
CA GLY A 160 -10.79 -3.68 10.32
C GLY A 160 -11.84 -3.04 11.24
N LEU A 161 -12.17 -1.78 11.02
CA LEU A 161 -13.24 -1.08 11.75
C LEU A 161 -14.62 -1.72 11.54
N VAL A 162 -14.94 -2.06 10.28
CA VAL A 162 -16.20 -2.74 9.94
C VAL A 162 -16.29 -4.09 10.62
N LEU A 163 -15.22 -4.88 10.60
CA LEU A 163 -15.17 -6.16 11.30
C LEU A 163 -15.40 -6.00 12.81
N ALA A 164 -14.75 -5.01 13.45
CA ALA A 164 -14.96 -4.73 14.87
C ALA A 164 -16.42 -4.32 15.15
N TYR A 165 -17.03 -3.54 14.29
CA TYR A 165 -18.43 -3.15 14.43
C TYR A 165 -19.38 -4.35 14.31
N LEU A 166 -19.17 -5.23 13.34
CA LEU A 166 -19.97 -6.44 13.16
C LEU A 166 -19.84 -7.40 14.36
N LEU A 167 -18.63 -7.58 14.89
CA LEU A 167 -18.38 -8.38 16.08
C LEU A 167 -19.11 -7.81 17.30
N GLU A 168 -19.12 -6.50 17.47
CA GLU A 168 -19.84 -5.85 18.57
C GLU A 168 -21.35 -5.97 18.40
N LEU A 169 -21.89 -5.87 17.17
CA LEU A 169 -23.31 -6.12 16.89
C LEU A 169 -23.69 -7.55 17.26
N ARG A 170 -22.92 -8.54 16.81
CA ARG A 170 -23.15 -9.96 17.15
C ARG A 170 -23.12 -10.20 18.65
N ARG A 171 -22.16 -9.58 19.34
CA ARG A 171 -22.07 -9.66 20.80
C ARG A 171 -23.32 -9.12 21.50
N ARG A 172 -23.86 -8.01 21.02
CA ARG A 172 -25.07 -7.40 21.58
C ARG A 172 -26.31 -8.26 21.32
N SER A 173 -26.45 -8.80 20.11
CA SER A 173 -27.53 -9.71 19.77
C SER A 173 -27.52 -10.95 20.69
N ASN A 174 -26.38 -11.62 20.85
CA ASN A 174 -26.24 -12.77 21.69
C ASN A 174 -26.52 -12.48 23.19
N ALA A 175 -26.27 -11.24 23.66
CA ALA A 175 -26.57 -10.85 25.01
C ALA A 175 -28.09 -10.67 25.29
N GLN A 176 -28.87 -10.37 24.26
CA GLN A 176 -30.33 -10.23 24.36
C GLN A 176 -31.07 -11.58 24.48
N TRP A 177 -30.46 -12.69 24.04
CA TRP A 177 -31.07 -14.03 24.04
C TRP A 177 -30.68 -14.87 25.24
N ARG A 178 -30.02 -14.31 26.24
CA ARG A 178 -29.61 -15.00 27.47
C ARG A 178 -30.52 -14.72 28.66
N TRP A 179 -31.84 -14.72 28.41
CA TRP A 179 -32.87 -14.66 29.49
C TRP A 179 -33.68 -15.95 29.51
#